data_50bf549132e46114fbf58aa68fe69d01
#
_entry.id   50bf549132e46114fbf58aa68fe69d01
#
_cell.length_a   1.000
_cell.length_b   1.000
_cell.length_c   1.000
_cell.angle_alpha   90.00
_cell.angle_beta   90.00
_cell.angle_gamma   90.00
#
_symmetry.space_group_name_H-M   'P 1'
#
loop_
_entity.id
_entity.type
_entity.pdbx_description
1 polymer ?
#
loop_
_entity_poly.entity_id
_entity_poly.type
_entity_poly.pdbx_seq_one_letter_code
_entity_poly.pdbx_strand_id
1 'polypeptide(L)'
;LFSELLGGPAAGHFTIEPSQPDTNPQQQYDGTSLVLKTTWPRLTVTDFLDCSAGKPTQRAGRTDLIRQIEGRGDVRITFAPRLDFGRLPTRLVIRDGGLEIDDTIDPIVLRAPGVEWELMEEGSHQTAVGTVTLRGEPLRLELRYGTGSLREQQTLPPQERYRRTKSYWESWADRLALPKREGPLVRRSALVLKGLCYGPTGGIVAAATTSLPEHLGGIRNWDY
;
A
#
# COMPACT_ATOMS: atom_id res chain seq x y z
N LEU A 1 7.98 6.70 3.24
CA LEU A 1 6.69 7.40 3.33
C LEU A 1 5.89 7.04 4.57
N PHE A 2 5.82 5.74 4.89
CA PHE A 2 4.98 5.22 5.98
C PHE A 2 5.82 4.31 6.86
N SER A 3 6.24 4.83 8.00
CA SER A 3 7.15 4.15 8.92
C SER A 3 6.53 4.00 10.33
N GLU A 4 5.21 3.98 10.41
CA GLU A 4 4.47 3.88 11.67
C GLU A 4 4.91 2.67 12.51
N LEU A 5 5.21 1.54 11.86
CA LEU A 5 5.71 0.35 12.56
C LEU A 5 7.01 0.60 13.33
N LEU A 6 7.83 1.55 12.90
CA LEU A 6 9.13 1.86 13.49
C LEU A 6 9.09 3.08 14.42
N GLY A 7 8.34 4.10 14.02
CA GLY A 7 8.35 5.41 14.68
C GLY A 7 7.00 5.87 15.24
N GLY A 8 6.00 4.99 15.26
CA GLY A 8 4.64 5.33 15.66
C GLY A 8 3.94 6.25 14.65
N PRO A 9 2.75 6.79 14.98
CA PRO A 9 1.93 7.57 14.07
C PRO A 9 2.63 8.79 13.47
N ALA A 10 3.57 9.39 14.19
CA ALA A 10 4.34 10.54 13.71
C ALA A 10 5.30 10.22 12.57
N ALA A 11 5.62 8.94 12.34
CA ALA A 11 6.53 8.50 11.29
C ALA A 11 5.83 8.19 9.96
N GLY A 12 4.57 8.57 9.82
CA GLY A 12 3.78 8.46 8.61
C GLY A 12 2.96 7.19 8.50
N HIS A 13 1.70 7.36 8.11
CA HIS A 13 0.72 6.29 7.95
C HIS A 13 -0.26 6.58 6.82
N PHE A 14 -0.93 5.53 6.37
CA PHE A 14 -2.02 5.62 5.41
C PHE A 14 -3.13 4.67 5.85
N THR A 15 -4.07 5.18 6.64
CA THR A 15 -5.15 4.38 7.25
C THR A 15 -6.47 4.56 6.53
N ILE A 16 -7.27 3.51 6.54
CA ILE A 16 -8.64 3.48 6.06
C ILE A 16 -9.43 2.71 7.11
N GLU A 17 -10.44 3.33 7.69
CA GLU A 17 -11.22 2.75 8.76
C GLU A 17 -12.68 3.25 8.76
N PRO A 18 -13.63 2.51 9.33
CA PRO A 18 -14.95 3.06 9.58
C PRO A 18 -14.83 4.31 10.45
N SER A 19 -15.62 5.35 10.17
CA SER A 19 -15.60 6.59 10.97
C SER A 19 -15.98 6.36 12.44
N GLN A 20 -16.70 5.28 12.72
CA GLN A 20 -17.02 4.81 14.06
C GLN A 20 -16.68 3.32 14.15
N PRO A 21 -15.42 2.97 14.45
CA PRO A 21 -15.02 1.58 14.60
C PRO A 21 -15.61 1.03 15.91
N ASP A 22 -16.49 0.07 15.78
CA ASP A 22 -17.12 -0.65 16.90
C ASP A 22 -16.44 -1.98 17.21
N THR A 23 -15.55 -2.42 16.33
CA THR A 23 -14.83 -3.68 16.43
C THR A 23 -13.44 -3.59 15.84
N ASN A 24 -12.53 -4.45 16.32
CA ASN A 24 -11.24 -4.64 15.68
C ASN A 24 -11.41 -5.36 14.33
N PRO A 25 -10.69 -4.97 13.28
CA PRO A 25 -10.73 -5.64 12.00
C PRO A 25 -10.08 -7.03 12.06
N GLN A 26 -10.53 -7.90 11.17
CA GLN A 26 -9.82 -9.13 10.85
C GLN A 26 -8.99 -8.94 9.60
N GLN A 27 -7.76 -9.43 9.63
CA GLN A 27 -6.85 -9.38 8.48
C GLN A 27 -6.50 -10.78 8.01
N GLN A 28 -6.57 -10.98 6.70
CA GLN A 28 -6.14 -12.21 6.05
C GLN A 28 -5.68 -11.96 4.62
N TYR A 29 -4.74 -12.76 4.17
CA TYR A 29 -4.40 -12.78 2.75
C TYR A 29 -5.48 -13.52 1.95
N ASP A 30 -5.76 -13.03 0.75
CA ASP A 30 -6.72 -13.66 -0.17
C ASP A 30 -6.06 -14.84 -0.88
N GLY A 31 -6.32 -16.03 -0.39
CA GLY A 31 -5.74 -17.26 -0.91
C GLY A 31 -4.21 -17.34 -0.78
N THR A 32 -3.58 -17.88 -1.80
CA THR A 32 -2.11 -17.98 -1.90
C THR A 32 -1.52 -16.78 -2.66
N SER A 33 -1.97 -15.56 -2.28
CA SER A 33 -1.52 -14.32 -2.89
C SER A 33 -0.92 -13.37 -1.85
N LEU A 34 -0.39 -12.23 -2.31
CA LEU A 34 -0.03 -11.06 -1.47
C LEU A 34 -1.10 -9.97 -1.51
N VAL A 35 -2.34 -10.33 -1.82
CA VAL A 35 -3.50 -9.46 -1.66
C VAL A 35 -3.98 -9.57 -0.22
N LEU A 36 -3.97 -8.47 0.51
CA LEU A 36 -4.42 -8.42 1.90
C LEU A 36 -5.86 -7.90 1.97
N LYS A 37 -6.70 -8.56 2.75
CA LYS A 37 -8.05 -8.11 3.10
C LYS A 37 -8.11 -7.74 4.57
N THR A 38 -8.59 -6.54 4.86
CA THR A 38 -8.90 -6.06 6.20
C THR A 38 -10.41 -5.86 6.27
N THR A 39 -11.08 -6.60 7.14
CA THR A 39 -12.56 -6.69 7.17
C THR A 39 -13.11 -6.28 8.53
N TRP A 40 -14.06 -5.36 8.50
CA TRP A 40 -14.98 -5.01 9.58
C TRP A 40 -16.40 -5.50 9.22
N PRO A 41 -17.38 -5.46 10.10
CA PRO A 41 -18.72 -5.96 9.82
C PRO A 41 -19.41 -5.37 8.60
N ARG A 42 -19.09 -4.13 8.22
CA ARG A 42 -19.72 -3.41 7.11
C ARG A 42 -18.74 -2.85 6.08
N LEU A 43 -17.44 -3.08 6.27
CA LEU A 43 -16.37 -2.55 5.45
C LEU A 43 -15.33 -3.61 5.16
N THR A 44 -14.87 -3.69 3.93
CA THR A 44 -13.68 -4.46 3.55
C THR A 44 -12.74 -3.57 2.78
N VAL A 45 -11.48 -3.55 3.19
CA VAL A 45 -10.39 -2.92 2.44
C VAL A 45 -9.52 -4.02 1.85
N THR A 46 -9.34 -4.00 0.53
CA THR A 46 -8.48 -4.93 -0.20
C THR A 46 -7.26 -4.19 -0.72
N ASP A 47 -6.09 -4.56 -0.20
CA ASP A 47 -4.81 -3.92 -0.48
C ASP A 47 -3.90 -4.82 -1.32
N PHE A 48 -3.35 -4.28 -2.39
CA PHE A 48 -2.39 -4.99 -3.22
C PHE A 48 -1.49 -4.06 -4.03
N LEU A 49 -0.27 -4.50 -4.29
CA LEU A 49 0.59 -3.92 -5.31
C LEU A 49 0.19 -4.49 -6.67
N ASP A 50 -0.02 -3.63 -7.67
CA ASP A 50 -0.55 -4.03 -8.96
C ASP A 50 0.44 -4.89 -9.76
N CYS A 51 0.11 -6.17 -9.92
CA CYS A 51 0.81 -7.13 -10.76
C CYS A 51 -0.01 -7.55 -11.99
N SER A 52 -1.06 -6.81 -12.35
CA SER A 52 -1.99 -7.16 -13.42
C SER A 52 -1.34 -7.27 -14.81
N ALA A 53 -0.17 -6.65 -15.00
CA ALA A 53 0.65 -6.79 -16.20
C ALA A 53 1.45 -8.11 -16.27
N GLY A 54 1.27 -9.04 -15.33
CA GLY A 54 1.99 -10.31 -15.26
C GLY A 54 3.41 -10.21 -14.72
N LYS A 55 3.74 -9.09 -14.10
CA LYS A 55 5.03 -8.82 -13.45
C LYS A 55 4.83 -7.91 -12.23
N PRO A 56 5.76 -7.92 -11.25
CA PRO A 56 5.61 -7.19 -10.00
C PRO A 56 5.80 -5.67 -10.13
N THR A 57 6.16 -5.19 -11.31
CA THR A 57 6.34 -3.77 -11.58
C THR A 57 5.72 -3.41 -12.92
N GLN A 58 5.10 -2.24 -13.03
CA GLN A 58 4.64 -1.74 -14.32
C GLN A 58 5.81 -1.34 -15.21
N ARG A 59 6.82 -0.71 -14.62
CA ARG A 59 8.14 -0.38 -15.19
C ARG A 59 9.17 -0.32 -14.06
N ALA A 60 10.46 -0.28 -14.39
CA ALA A 60 11.50 -0.07 -13.38
C ALA A 60 11.22 1.21 -12.58
N GLY A 61 11.28 1.13 -11.27
CA GLY A 61 11.03 2.25 -10.35
C GLY A 61 9.57 2.66 -10.19
N ARG A 62 8.60 1.90 -10.73
CA ARG A 62 7.18 2.20 -10.53
C ARG A 62 6.41 0.98 -10.04
N THR A 63 5.67 1.19 -8.97
CA THR A 63 4.67 0.26 -8.45
C THR A 63 3.48 1.07 -7.97
N ASP A 64 2.27 0.64 -8.31
CA ASP A 64 1.04 1.25 -7.82
C ASP A 64 0.48 0.40 -6.68
N LEU A 65 0.26 1.02 -5.52
CA LEU A 65 -0.49 0.42 -4.42
C LEU A 65 -1.96 0.72 -4.63
N ILE A 66 -2.76 -0.32 -4.76
CA ILE A 66 -4.21 -0.24 -4.89
C ILE A 66 -4.83 -0.56 -3.53
N ARG A 67 -5.74 0.31 -3.09
CA ARG A 67 -6.57 0.12 -1.91
C ARG A 67 -8.03 0.22 -2.33
N GLN A 68 -8.71 -0.90 -2.45
CA GLN A 68 -10.12 -0.98 -2.83
C GLN A 68 -10.97 -1.10 -1.58
N ILE A 69 -11.96 -0.22 -1.45
CA ILE A 69 -12.84 -0.10 -0.29
C ILE A 69 -14.24 -0.49 -0.72
N GLU A 70 -14.80 -1.49 -0.07
CA GLU A 70 -16.13 -2.03 -0.37
C GLU A 70 -16.96 -2.08 0.91
N GLY A 71 -18.25 -1.73 0.79
CA GLY A 71 -19.15 -1.77 1.94
C GLY A 71 -20.16 -0.64 1.96
N ARG A 72 -20.63 -0.31 3.16
CA ARG A 72 -21.61 0.76 3.40
C ARG A 72 -21.30 1.49 4.68
N GLY A 73 -21.54 2.83 4.68
CA GLY A 73 -21.34 3.71 5.82
C GLY A 73 -20.19 4.66 5.61
N ASP A 74 -19.91 5.45 6.63
CA ASP A 74 -18.89 6.48 6.60
C ASP A 74 -17.51 5.89 6.86
N VAL A 75 -16.57 6.22 6.00
CA VAL A 75 -15.18 5.77 6.04
C VAL A 75 -14.28 6.99 6.19
N ARG A 76 -13.37 6.93 7.14
CA ARG A 76 -12.29 7.90 7.32
C ARG A 76 -11.04 7.38 6.64
N ILE A 77 -10.42 8.25 5.86
CA ILE A 77 -9.17 7.99 5.15
C ILE A 77 -8.15 9.01 5.65
N THR A 78 -7.03 8.53 6.19
CA THR A 78 -5.96 9.42 6.65
C THR A 78 -4.71 9.13 5.83
N PHE A 79 -4.21 10.13 5.14
CA PHE A 79 -2.99 10.08 4.34
C PHE A 79 -1.96 11.02 4.94
N ALA A 80 -1.05 10.46 5.69
CA ALA A 80 0.02 11.16 6.42
C ALA A 80 1.39 10.68 5.95
N PRO A 81 1.82 11.02 4.71
CA PRO A 81 3.15 10.66 4.24
C PRO A 81 4.20 11.44 5.02
N ARG A 82 5.36 10.82 5.24
CA ARG A 82 6.53 11.45 5.85
C ARG A 82 7.75 11.12 5.01
N LEU A 83 8.29 12.14 4.36
CA LEU A 83 9.47 11.98 3.50
C LEU A 83 10.70 11.74 4.37
N ASP A 84 11.57 10.84 3.90
CA ASP A 84 12.82 10.48 4.57
C ASP A 84 12.63 10.25 6.09
N PHE A 85 11.66 9.36 6.45
CA PHE A 85 11.31 9.04 7.86
C PHE A 85 10.87 10.26 8.68
N GLY A 86 10.28 11.27 8.05
CA GLY A 86 9.84 12.51 8.70
C GLY A 86 10.96 13.54 8.88
N ARG A 87 12.14 13.31 8.31
CA ARG A 87 13.24 14.29 8.36
C ARG A 87 13.07 15.44 7.38
N LEU A 88 12.40 15.20 6.26
CA LEU A 88 12.11 16.22 5.26
C LEU A 88 10.67 16.73 5.42
N PRO A 89 10.43 18.03 5.27
CA PRO A 89 9.08 18.57 5.25
C PRO A 89 8.22 17.85 4.21
N THR A 90 6.94 17.65 4.53
CA THR A 90 5.98 17.03 3.61
C THR A 90 4.84 17.99 3.34
N ARG A 91 4.67 18.41 2.10
CA ARG A 91 3.59 19.27 1.63
C ARG A 91 2.66 18.48 0.71
N LEU A 92 1.37 18.70 0.88
CA LEU A 92 0.33 18.06 0.08
C LEU A 92 -0.41 19.10 -0.72
N VAL A 93 -0.67 18.80 -1.98
CA VAL A 93 -1.47 19.64 -2.88
C VAL A 93 -2.70 18.87 -3.30
N ILE A 94 -3.88 19.46 -3.02
CA ILE A 94 -5.14 18.92 -3.52
C ILE A 94 -5.23 19.23 -5.02
N ARG A 95 -5.48 18.20 -5.81
CA ARG A 95 -5.70 18.27 -7.26
C ARG A 95 -7.03 17.64 -7.62
N ASP A 96 -7.53 17.95 -8.83
CA ASP A 96 -8.66 17.20 -9.35
C ASP A 96 -8.36 15.71 -9.43
N GLY A 97 -9.17 14.92 -8.71
CA GLY A 97 -9.05 13.46 -8.61
C GLY A 97 -8.07 12.94 -7.56
N GLY A 98 -7.50 13.78 -6.66
CA GLY A 98 -6.67 13.27 -5.56
C GLY A 98 -5.67 14.24 -4.95
N LEU A 99 -4.52 13.70 -4.52
CA LEU A 99 -3.45 14.43 -3.83
C LEU A 99 -2.12 14.24 -4.55
N GLU A 100 -1.29 15.26 -4.49
CA GLU A 100 0.11 15.24 -4.90
C GLU A 100 0.98 15.54 -3.68
N ILE A 101 2.10 14.81 -3.53
CA ILE A 101 3.15 15.19 -2.58
C ILE A 101 4.07 16.16 -3.31
N ASP A 102 4.13 17.40 -2.83
CA ASP A 102 4.91 18.46 -3.44
C ASP A 102 6.40 18.32 -3.12
N ASP A 103 7.23 18.91 -3.99
CA ASP A 103 8.70 19.03 -3.83
C ASP A 103 9.41 17.67 -3.60
N THR A 104 9.03 16.66 -4.37
CA THR A 104 9.68 15.35 -4.36
C THR A 104 10.53 15.14 -5.62
N ILE A 105 11.71 14.51 -5.47
CA ILE A 105 12.58 14.13 -6.61
C ILE A 105 11.81 13.21 -7.56
N ASP A 106 11.17 12.18 -7.01
CA ASP A 106 10.26 11.30 -7.75
C ASP A 106 8.83 11.71 -7.45
N PRO A 107 8.01 12.00 -8.47
CA PRO A 107 6.63 12.39 -8.25
C PRO A 107 5.83 11.27 -7.58
N ILE A 108 5.02 11.64 -6.59
CA ILE A 108 4.16 10.73 -5.84
C ILE A 108 2.77 11.33 -5.79
N VAL A 109 1.77 10.57 -6.24
CA VAL A 109 0.37 11.00 -6.21
C VAL A 109 -0.53 9.93 -5.62
N LEU A 110 -1.55 10.37 -4.90
CA LEU A 110 -2.66 9.54 -4.46
C LEU A 110 -3.89 9.87 -5.31
N ARG A 111 -4.21 9.04 -6.28
CA ARG A 111 -5.46 9.13 -7.02
C ARG A 111 -6.59 8.63 -6.11
N ALA A 112 -7.58 9.48 -5.88
CA ALA A 112 -8.69 9.22 -4.97
C ALA A 112 -9.95 9.99 -5.45
N PRO A 113 -10.54 9.59 -6.59
CA PRO A 113 -11.67 10.30 -7.17
C PRO A 113 -12.88 10.26 -6.23
N GLY A 114 -13.52 11.40 -6.05
CA GLY A 114 -14.71 11.54 -5.21
C GLY A 114 -14.42 11.63 -3.70
N VAL A 115 -13.16 11.73 -3.30
CA VAL A 115 -12.78 12.02 -1.92
C VAL A 115 -12.55 13.52 -1.77
N GLU A 116 -13.22 14.14 -0.84
CA GLU A 116 -12.96 15.51 -0.42
C GLU A 116 -11.95 15.50 0.72
N TRP A 117 -10.88 16.28 0.55
CA TRP A 117 -9.75 16.28 1.46
C TRP A 117 -9.67 17.54 2.28
N GLU A 118 -9.43 17.40 3.58
CA GLU A 118 -9.01 18.43 4.49
C GLU A 118 -7.53 18.26 4.81
N LEU A 119 -6.74 19.34 4.70
CA LEU A 119 -5.32 19.34 5.05
C LEU A 119 -5.13 19.86 6.46
N MET A 120 -4.41 19.10 7.26
CA MET A 120 -4.04 19.44 8.62
C MET A 120 -2.54 19.72 8.70
N GLU A 121 -2.16 20.82 9.35
CA GLU A 121 -0.75 21.15 9.60
C GLU A 121 -0.24 20.42 10.85
N GLU A 122 0.88 19.74 10.70
CA GLU A 122 1.56 19.00 11.77
C GLU A 122 3.06 19.36 11.80
N GLY A 123 3.35 20.55 12.30
CA GLY A 123 4.73 21.08 12.31
C GLY A 123 5.23 21.36 10.90
N SER A 124 6.27 20.64 10.46
CA SER A 124 6.81 20.74 9.09
C SER A 124 6.09 19.84 8.08
N HIS A 125 5.05 19.12 8.50
CA HIS A 125 4.35 18.16 7.68
C HIS A 125 2.88 18.52 7.52
N GLN A 126 2.25 17.95 6.49
CA GLN A 126 0.81 17.96 6.30
C GLN A 126 0.25 16.55 6.29
N THR A 127 -0.94 16.42 6.84
CA THR A 127 -1.76 15.20 6.81
C THR A 127 -3.06 15.54 6.10
N ALA A 128 -3.47 14.69 5.15
CA ALA A 128 -4.76 14.81 4.52
C ALA A 128 -5.75 13.84 5.15
N VAL A 129 -6.92 14.33 5.49
CA VAL A 129 -8.05 13.55 6.02
C VAL A 129 -9.23 13.67 5.07
N GLY A 130 -9.77 12.55 4.64
CA GLY A 130 -10.98 12.47 3.85
C GLY A 130 -12.03 11.62 4.53
N THR A 131 -13.29 12.03 4.40
CA THR A 131 -14.44 11.21 4.82
C THR A 131 -15.33 10.96 3.63
N VAL A 132 -15.72 9.70 3.43
CA VAL A 132 -16.57 9.29 2.32
C VAL A 132 -17.69 8.39 2.82
N THR A 133 -18.91 8.64 2.38
CA THR A 133 -20.04 7.74 2.62
C THR A 133 -20.15 6.72 1.50
N LEU A 134 -19.85 5.47 1.80
CA LEU A 134 -20.04 4.36 0.87
C LEU A 134 -21.50 3.94 0.78
N ARG A 135 -22.01 3.82 -0.44
CA ARG A 135 -23.40 3.43 -0.73
C ARG A 135 -23.53 2.07 -1.40
N GLY A 136 -22.44 1.29 -1.39
CA GLY A 136 -22.34 -0.03 -2.02
C GLY A 136 -21.47 -0.06 -3.26
N GLU A 137 -21.18 1.09 -3.88
CA GLU A 137 -20.20 1.17 -4.96
C GLU A 137 -18.77 1.17 -4.38
N PRO A 138 -17.85 0.39 -4.98
CA PRO A 138 -16.47 0.36 -4.53
C PRO A 138 -15.77 1.69 -4.74
N LEU A 139 -15.06 2.18 -3.72
CA LEU A 139 -14.12 3.29 -3.85
C LEU A 139 -12.71 2.72 -4.03
N ARG A 140 -11.94 3.29 -4.96
CA ARG A 140 -10.56 2.89 -5.17
C ARG A 140 -9.61 4.05 -5.01
N LEU A 141 -8.59 3.81 -4.19
CA LEU A 141 -7.45 4.67 -4.02
C LEU A 141 -6.24 4.04 -4.71
N GLU A 142 -5.45 4.85 -5.41
CA GLU A 142 -4.23 4.40 -6.08
C GLU A 142 -3.07 5.30 -5.69
N LEU A 143 -2.20 4.81 -4.83
CA LEU A 143 -0.94 5.48 -4.53
C LEU A 143 0.07 5.13 -5.63
N ARG A 144 0.53 6.13 -6.34
CA ARG A 144 1.44 5.99 -7.49
C ARG A 144 2.76 6.66 -7.19
N TYR A 145 3.84 5.92 -7.36
CA TYR A 145 5.21 6.41 -7.26
C TYR A 145 5.82 6.51 -8.66
N GLY A 146 6.61 7.55 -8.91
CA GLY A 146 7.29 7.80 -10.18
C GLY A 146 6.39 8.35 -11.29
N THR A 147 5.28 9.00 -10.93
CA THR A 147 4.40 9.74 -11.86
C THR A 147 3.62 10.81 -11.12
N GLY A 148 3.47 11.98 -11.74
CA GLY A 148 2.56 13.05 -11.29
C GLY A 148 1.14 12.96 -11.86
N SER A 149 0.80 11.88 -12.59
CA SER A 149 -0.49 11.77 -13.25
C SER A 149 -1.56 11.18 -12.34
N LEU A 150 -2.61 11.94 -12.10
CA LEU A 150 -3.86 11.49 -11.43
C LEU A 150 -4.87 10.91 -12.42
N ARG A 151 -4.62 10.98 -13.73
CA ARG A 151 -5.53 10.44 -14.75
C ARG A 151 -5.59 8.92 -14.66
N GLU A 152 -6.73 8.35 -15.01
CA GLU A 152 -6.86 6.92 -15.20
C GLU A 152 -5.94 6.47 -16.35
N GLN A 153 -4.93 5.69 -16.03
CA GLN A 153 -3.95 5.23 -17.01
C GLN A 153 -4.16 3.76 -17.41
N GLN A 154 -5.09 3.10 -16.75
CA GLN A 154 -5.34 1.68 -16.94
C GLN A 154 -6.59 1.48 -17.82
N THR A 155 -6.41 0.70 -18.87
CA THR A 155 -7.51 0.26 -19.73
C THR A 155 -8.28 -0.93 -19.14
N LEU A 156 -7.70 -1.58 -18.11
CA LEU A 156 -8.31 -2.74 -17.47
C LEU A 156 -9.34 -2.30 -16.43
N PRO A 157 -10.53 -2.91 -16.45
CA PRO A 157 -11.49 -2.71 -15.38
C PRO A 157 -10.88 -3.06 -14.01
N PRO A 158 -11.33 -2.39 -12.96
CA PRO A 158 -10.80 -2.58 -11.60
C PRO A 158 -10.77 -4.01 -11.12
N GLN A 159 -11.86 -4.71 -11.30
CA GLN A 159 -11.99 -6.10 -10.89
C GLN A 159 -11.02 -7.02 -11.66
N GLU A 160 -10.71 -6.66 -12.90
CA GLU A 160 -9.75 -7.40 -13.71
C GLU A 160 -8.31 -7.18 -13.23
N ARG A 161 -7.96 -5.98 -12.76
CA ARG A 161 -6.63 -5.72 -12.14
C ARG A 161 -6.44 -6.58 -10.89
N TYR A 162 -7.43 -6.60 -10.01
CA TYR A 162 -7.42 -7.47 -8.83
C TYR A 162 -7.27 -8.94 -9.21
N ARG A 163 -8.15 -9.45 -10.11
CA ARG A 163 -8.14 -10.85 -10.54
C ARG A 163 -6.79 -11.26 -11.14
N ARG A 164 -6.22 -10.44 -12.01
CA ARG A 164 -4.91 -10.72 -12.62
C ARG A 164 -3.77 -10.66 -11.61
N THR A 165 -3.79 -9.71 -10.69
CA THR A 165 -2.80 -9.64 -9.61
C THR A 165 -2.87 -10.88 -8.72
N LYS A 166 -4.06 -11.28 -8.31
CA LYS A 166 -4.26 -12.51 -7.54
C LYS A 166 -3.76 -13.73 -8.29
N SER A 167 -4.16 -13.90 -9.54
CA SER A 167 -3.74 -15.02 -10.41
C SER A 167 -2.23 -15.05 -10.62
N TYR A 168 -1.57 -13.90 -10.72
CA TYR A 168 -0.11 -13.83 -10.81
C TYR A 168 0.56 -14.51 -9.60
N TRP A 169 0.12 -14.19 -8.38
CA TRP A 169 0.67 -14.77 -7.15
C TRP A 169 0.31 -16.24 -6.99
N GLU A 170 -0.94 -16.61 -7.25
CA GLU A 170 -1.40 -18.00 -7.16
C GLU A 170 -0.67 -18.91 -8.14
N SER A 171 -0.56 -18.50 -9.41
CA SER A 171 0.16 -19.25 -10.43
C SER A 171 1.66 -19.41 -10.11
N TRP A 172 2.26 -18.42 -9.42
CA TRP A 172 3.63 -18.57 -8.96
C TRP A 172 3.72 -19.54 -7.77
N ALA A 173 2.82 -19.43 -6.80
CA ALA A 173 2.79 -20.26 -5.60
C ALA A 173 2.51 -21.74 -5.91
N ASP A 174 1.72 -22.01 -6.95
CA ASP A 174 1.36 -23.36 -7.36
C ASP A 174 2.54 -24.15 -7.98
N ARG A 175 3.59 -23.45 -8.41
CA ARG A 175 4.82 -24.07 -8.93
C ARG A 175 5.83 -24.46 -7.85
N LEU A 176 5.56 -24.12 -6.59
CA LEU A 176 6.47 -24.45 -5.49
C LEU A 176 6.41 -25.93 -5.14
N ALA A 177 7.57 -26.57 -5.06
CA ALA A 177 7.70 -27.88 -4.45
C ALA A 177 7.64 -27.74 -2.93
N LEU A 178 6.51 -28.11 -2.34
CA LEU A 178 6.30 -27.93 -0.91
C LEU A 178 6.58 -29.21 -0.12
N PRO A 179 7.12 -29.11 1.11
CA PRO A 179 7.28 -30.25 1.97
C PRO A 179 5.91 -30.77 2.44
N LYS A 180 5.83 -32.06 2.78
CA LYS A 180 4.61 -32.65 3.32
C LYS A 180 4.19 -32.06 4.66
N ARG A 181 5.18 -31.67 5.47
CA ARG A 181 4.97 -31.03 6.76
C ARG A 181 5.11 -29.51 6.62
N GLU A 182 4.20 -28.74 7.25
CA GLU A 182 4.21 -27.27 7.26
C GLU A 182 4.16 -26.61 5.86
N GLY A 183 3.68 -27.31 4.83
CA GLY A 183 3.59 -26.81 3.46
C GLY A 183 2.93 -25.43 3.33
N PRO A 184 1.79 -25.16 3.98
CA PRO A 184 1.15 -23.83 3.94
C PRO A 184 2.04 -22.71 4.49
N LEU A 185 2.78 -22.96 5.57
CA LEU A 185 3.70 -21.98 6.18
C LEU A 185 4.90 -21.71 5.25
N VAL A 186 5.50 -22.79 4.70
CA VAL A 186 6.59 -22.67 3.73
C VAL A 186 6.14 -21.90 2.49
N ARG A 187 4.94 -22.17 1.98
CA ARG A 187 4.37 -21.41 0.85
C ARG A 187 4.24 -19.91 1.19
N ARG A 188 3.73 -19.57 2.37
CA ARG A 188 3.61 -18.16 2.81
C ARG A 188 4.97 -17.49 2.91
N SER A 189 5.95 -18.14 3.48
CA SER A 189 7.34 -17.65 3.56
C SER A 189 7.94 -17.41 2.17
N ALA A 190 7.73 -18.34 1.25
CA ALA A 190 8.20 -18.21 -0.13
C ALA A 190 7.54 -17.02 -0.87
N LEU A 191 6.24 -16.79 -0.65
CA LEU A 191 5.53 -15.63 -1.19
C LEU A 191 6.10 -14.32 -0.65
N VAL A 192 6.41 -14.24 0.65
CA VAL A 192 7.04 -13.06 1.25
C VAL A 192 8.41 -12.81 0.63
N LEU A 193 9.27 -13.83 0.53
CA LEU A 193 10.58 -13.71 -0.12
C LEU A 193 10.45 -13.26 -1.57
N LYS A 194 9.49 -13.81 -2.31
CA LYS A 194 9.20 -13.37 -3.67
C LYS A 194 8.73 -11.92 -3.74
N GLY A 195 7.93 -11.46 -2.78
CA GLY A 195 7.50 -10.08 -2.65
C GLY A 195 8.64 -9.10 -2.37
N LEU A 196 9.71 -9.58 -1.72
CA LEU A 196 10.93 -8.81 -1.43
C LEU A 196 11.92 -8.78 -2.60
N CYS A 197 11.66 -9.52 -3.69
CA CYS A 197 12.50 -9.47 -4.88
C CYS A 197 12.28 -8.17 -5.65
N TYR A 198 13.35 -7.42 -5.90
CA TYR A 198 13.32 -6.27 -6.79
C TYR A 198 13.24 -6.75 -8.24
N GLY A 199 12.09 -6.52 -8.88
CA GLY A 199 11.76 -7.08 -10.19
C GLY A 199 12.80 -6.85 -11.30
N PRO A 200 13.39 -5.64 -11.45
CA PRO A 200 14.33 -5.35 -12.52
C PRO A 200 15.65 -6.13 -12.45
N THR A 201 16.16 -6.41 -11.25
CA THR A 201 17.47 -7.05 -11.06
C THR A 201 17.37 -8.47 -10.51
N GLY A 202 16.25 -8.85 -9.90
CA GLY A 202 16.08 -10.11 -9.18
C GLY A 202 16.75 -10.13 -7.79
N GLY A 203 17.38 -9.04 -7.37
CA GLY A 203 17.91 -8.90 -6.01
C GLY A 203 16.81 -8.97 -4.97
N ILE A 204 17.09 -9.52 -3.80
CA ILE A 204 16.15 -9.59 -2.68
C ILE A 204 16.55 -8.55 -1.64
N VAL A 205 15.62 -7.67 -1.26
CA VAL A 205 15.84 -6.76 -0.15
C VAL A 205 15.81 -7.52 1.18
N ALA A 206 16.64 -7.13 2.15
CA ALA A 206 16.74 -7.82 3.44
C ALA A 206 15.42 -7.78 4.23
N ALA A 207 14.70 -6.69 4.16
CA ALA A 207 13.39 -6.54 4.80
C ALA A 207 12.51 -5.54 4.04
N ALA A 208 11.19 -5.69 4.15
CA ALA A 208 10.22 -4.71 3.64
C ALA A 208 10.13 -3.47 4.53
N THR A 209 10.54 -3.59 5.77
CA THR A 209 10.69 -2.49 6.72
C THR A 209 12.12 -2.01 6.71
N THR A 210 12.32 -0.73 7.03
CA THR A 210 13.65 -0.26 7.37
C THR A 210 14.16 -1.10 8.52
N SER A 211 15.34 -1.67 8.38
CA SER A 211 15.90 -2.55 9.37
C SER A 211 15.98 -1.84 10.72
N LEU A 212 15.52 -2.53 11.75
CA LEU A 212 15.89 -2.13 13.12
C LEU A 212 17.41 -2.20 13.20
N PRO A 213 18.09 -1.16 13.69
CA PRO A 213 19.54 -1.17 13.77
C PRO A 213 19.99 -2.32 14.66
N GLU A 214 20.95 -3.10 14.20
CA GLU A 214 21.60 -4.14 15.02
C GLU A 214 22.18 -3.51 16.28
N HIS A 215 22.70 -2.30 16.15
CA HIS A 215 23.23 -1.51 17.26
C HIS A 215 22.92 -0.03 17.04
N LEU A 216 22.17 0.60 17.96
CA LEU A 216 21.87 2.04 17.91
C LEU A 216 23.15 2.87 17.87
N GLY A 217 23.30 3.71 16.82
CA GLY A 217 24.49 4.50 16.60
C GLY A 217 25.71 3.72 16.11
N GLY A 218 25.60 2.44 15.87
CA GLY A 218 26.66 1.59 15.32
C GLY A 218 26.83 1.72 13.81
N ILE A 219 28.00 1.33 13.32
CA ILE A 219 28.36 1.35 11.89
C ILE A 219 28.01 0.04 11.17
N ARG A 220 27.45 -0.95 11.86
CA ARG A 220 27.12 -2.29 11.32
C ARG A 220 25.62 -2.46 11.01
N ASN A 221 24.92 -1.38 10.73
CA ASN A 221 23.52 -1.44 10.36
C ASN A 221 23.43 -1.59 8.84
N TRP A 222 23.55 -2.83 8.36
CA TRP A 222 23.55 -3.16 6.94
C TRP A 222 22.15 -3.55 6.47
N ASP A 223 21.66 -2.82 5.49
CA ASP A 223 20.52 -3.25 4.66
C ASP A 223 21.08 -3.81 3.35
N TYR A 224 21.04 -5.11 3.20
CA TYR A 224 21.50 -5.81 2.01
C TYR A 224 20.43 -5.86 0.93
#